data_53b87c4b4bc7529face388000994edd1
#
_entry.id   53b87c4b4bc7529face388000994edd1
#
_cell.length_a   1.000
_cell.length_b   1.000
_cell.length_c   1.000
_cell.angle_alpha   90.00
_cell.angle_beta   90.00
_cell.angle_gamma   90.00
#
_symmetry.space_group_name_H-M   'P 1'
#
loop_
_entity.id
_entity.type
_entity.pdbx_description
1 polymer ?
#
loop_
_entity_poly.entity_id
_entity_poly.type
_entity_poly.pdbx_seq_one_letter_code
_entity_poly.pdbx_strand_id
1 'polypeptide(L)'
;VSTCYTSANVEAVSSEEYFDHLIECGAYFAWFFHYMPVGNAASVDLLLNPEQRVYVKNRVREIRNMEHGPGIFTMDFQNDGEFVGGCIAGGRNYCHINPKGDVEPCVFIHYSGANIREKSLLECLKQPLFMAYRDNQPFNDNMLRPCPMLENPEILQRLVKETGAKSTDLQSPE
;
A
#
# COMPACT_ATOMS: atom_id res chain seq x y z
N VAL A 1 -9.23 10.01 8.54
CA VAL A 1 -8.79 10.75 7.36
C VAL A 1 -7.83 9.89 6.56
N SER A 2 -7.88 9.98 5.22
CA SER A 2 -6.96 9.29 4.31
C SER A 2 -6.19 10.36 3.54
N THR A 3 -4.87 10.32 3.60
CA THR A 3 -3.98 11.35 3.05
C THR A 3 -2.99 10.72 2.09
N CYS A 4 -3.04 11.13 0.81
CA CYS A 4 -2.02 10.76 -0.16
C CYS A 4 -0.93 11.83 -0.19
N TYR A 5 0.32 11.44 -0.01
CA TYR A 5 1.45 12.35 -0.06
C TYR A 5 2.33 12.10 -1.29
N THR A 6 2.90 13.21 -1.78
CA THR A 6 3.75 13.31 -2.95
C THR A 6 5.02 14.10 -2.61
N SER A 7 5.99 14.12 -3.52
CA SER A 7 7.17 14.99 -3.39
C SER A 7 6.81 16.47 -3.23
N ALA A 8 5.63 16.90 -3.74
CA ALA A 8 5.21 18.29 -3.75
C ALA A 8 4.45 18.72 -2.48
N ASN A 9 3.84 17.79 -1.73
CA ASN A 9 3.00 18.14 -0.59
C ASN A 9 3.43 17.51 0.74
N VAL A 10 4.46 16.68 0.75
CA VAL A 10 4.85 15.88 1.93
C VAL A 10 5.11 16.74 3.17
N GLU A 11 5.72 17.90 3.02
CA GLU A 11 5.99 18.83 4.13
C GLU A 11 4.69 19.40 4.70
N ALA A 12 3.77 19.83 3.83
CA ALA A 12 2.49 20.39 4.25
C ALA A 12 1.61 19.39 4.99
N VAL A 13 1.44 18.17 4.42
CA VAL A 13 0.55 17.14 5.01
C VAL A 13 1.17 16.41 6.20
N SER A 14 2.41 16.69 6.54
CA SER A 14 3.10 16.17 7.73
C SER A 14 3.47 17.25 8.75
N SER A 15 3.01 18.50 8.54
CA SER A 15 3.23 19.61 9.46
C SER A 15 2.38 19.48 10.73
N GLU A 16 2.78 20.12 11.81
CA GLU A 16 1.98 20.19 13.04
C GLU A 16 0.63 20.88 12.79
N GLU A 17 0.63 21.97 12.04
CA GLU A 17 -0.57 22.69 11.66
C GLU A 17 -1.61 21.81 10.96
N TYR A 18 -1.16 20.90 10.09
CA TYR A 18 -2.04 19.94 9.43
C TYR A 18 -2.68 18.98 10.43
N PHE A 19 -1.90 18.44 11.38
CA PHE A 19 -2.44 17.52 12.39
C PHE A 19 -3.33 18.23 13.40
N ASP A 20 -2.97 19.42 13.83
CA ASP A 20 -3.80 20.24 14.70
C ASP A 20 -5.17 20.50 14.05
N HIS A 21 -5.18 20.85 12.78
CA HIS A 21 -6.41 21.02 12.02
C HIS A 21 -7.25 19.73 11.94
N LEU A 22 -6.62 18.58 11.69
CA LEU A 22 -7.32 17.30 11.68
C LEU A 22 -7.96 16.98 13.05
N ILE A 23 -7.24 17.24 14.13
CA ILE A 23 -7.72 17.02 15.49
C ILE A 23 -8.86 17.96 15.83
N GLU A 24 -8.76 19.25 15.48
CA GLU A 24 -9.85 20.22 15.64
C GLU A 24 -11.11 19.82 14.87
N CYS A 25 -10.95 19.19 13.70
CA CYS A 25 -12.05 18.60 12.93
C CYS A 25 -12.59 17.29 13.52
N GLY A 26 -12.04 16.81 14.64
CA GLY A 26 -12.48 15.59 15.33
C GLY A 26 -11.92 14.30 14.73
N ALA A 27 -10.81 14.35 14.00
CA ALA A 27 -10.16 13.15 13.49
C ALA A 27 -9.34 12.46 14.60
N TYR A 28 -9.53 11.16 14.79
CA TYR A 28 -8.78 10.32 15.72
C TYR A 28 -7.79 9.39 15.03
N PHE A 29 -7.89 9.29 13.68
CA PHE A 29 -7.10 8.38 12.87
C PHE A 29 -6.78 9.01 11.53
N ALA A 30 -5.50 8.97 11.15
CA ALA A 30 -5.02 9.40 9.85
C ALA A 30 -4.22 8.28 9.17
N TRP A 31 -4.64 7.92 7.97
CA TRP A 31 -3.98 6.90 7.16
C TRP A 31 -3.25 7.56 6.00
N PHE A 32 -1.94 7.38 5.97
CA PHE A 32 -1.07 7.94 4.96
C PHE A 32 -0.76 6.94 3.87
N PHE A 33 -0.74 7.40 2.64
CA PHE A 33 -0.43 6.62 1.45
C PHE A 33 0.59 7.34 0.59
N HIS A 34 1.58 6.62 0.12
CA HIS A 34 2.41 7.09 -0.97
C HIS A 34 1.57 7.27 -2.23
N TYR A 35 1.88 8.32 -2.99
CA TYR A 35 1.41 8.41 -4.36
C TYR A 35 1.90 7.21 -5.17
N MET A 36 1.00 6.58 -5.89
CA MET A 36 1.32 5.47 -6.80
C MET A 36 1.15 5.96 -8.24
N PRO A 37 2.21 5.90 -9.07
CA PRO A 37 2.17 6.41 -10.44
C PRO A 37 1.46 5.41 -11.37
N VAL A 38 0.16 5.26 -11.20
CA VAL A 38 -0.72 4.38 -11.99
C VAL A 38 -1.74 5.20 -12.76
N GLY A 39 -2.19 4.67 -13.91
CA GLY A 39 -3.15 5.33 -14.79
C GLY A 39 -2.50 6.24 -15.84
N ASN A 40 -3.34 6.82 -16.71
CA ASN A 40 -2.90 7.51 -17.92
C ASN A 40 -2.14 8.83 -17.68
N ALA A 41 -2.35 9.47 -16.52
CA ALA A 41 -1.71 10.73 -16.14
C ALA A 41 -0.67 10.56 -15.02
N ALA A 42 -0.15 9.35 -14.86
CA ALA A 42 0.85 9.08 -13.84
C ALA A 42 2.13 9.90 -14.08
N SER A 43 2.66 10.51 -13.01
CA SER A 43 3.90 11.28 -13.05
C SER A 43 4.88 10.75 -12.01
N VAL A 44 6.04 10.30 -12.47
CA VAL A 44 7.13 9.84 -11.58
C VAL A 44 7.75 10.98 -10.77
N ASP A 45 7.60 12.23 -11.22
CA ASP A 45 8.11 13.41 -10.51
C ASP A 45 7.41 13.66 -9.17
N LEU A 46 6.23 13.07 -8.99
CA LEU A 46 5.48 13.11 -7.73
C LEU A 46 5.92 12.05 -6.70
N LEU A 47 6.81 11.14 -7.09
CA LEU A 47 7.38 10.18 -6.15
C LEU A 47 8.32 10.88 -5.15
N LEU A 48 8.31 10.42 -3.91
CA LEU A 48 9.25 10.89 -2.91
C LEU A 48 10.67 10.45 -3.25
N ASN A 49 11.63 11.33 -3.04
CA ASN A 49 13.03 10.96 -3.00
C ASN A 49 13.38 10.20 -1.70
N PRO A 50 14.57 9.58 -1.60
CA PRO A 50 14.95 8.80 -0.42
C PRO A 50 14.92 9.59 0.89
N GLU A 51 15.33 10.86 0.87
CA GLU A 51 15.34 11.74 2.03
C GLU A 51 13.92 12.04 2.52
N GLN A 52 13.00 12.35 1.60
CA GLN A 52 11.60 12.57 1.90
C GLN A 52 10.94 11.31 2.46
N ARG A 53 11.30 10.13 1.98
CA ARG A 53 10.78 8.86 2.53
C ARG A 53 11.21 8.62 3.97
N VAL A 54 12.46 8.88 4.29
CA VAL A 54 12.96 8.81 5.67
C VAL A 54 12.30 9.86 6.55
N TYR A 55 12.15 11.07 6.03
CA TYR A 55 11.49 12.17 6.73
C TYR A 55 10.05 11.80 7.12
N VAL A 56 9.20 11.40 6.16
CA VAL A 56 7.79 11.10 6.44
C VAL A 56 7.63 9.87 7.36
N LYS A 57 8.48 8.85 7.19
CA LYS A 57 8.54 7.71 8.11
C LYS A 57 8.74 8.17 9.55
N ASN A 58 9.74 9.00 9.79
CA ASN A 58 10.04 9.48 11.13
C ASN A 58 8.92 10.37 11.67
N ARG A 59 8.38 11.24 10.83
CA ARG A 59 7.32 12.18 11.20
C ARG A 59 6.02 11.46 11.59
N VAL A 60 5.58 10.48 10.79
CA VAL A 60 4.38 9.67 11.11
C VAL A 60 4.54 8.92 12.43
N ARG A 61 5.74 8.42 12.72
CA ARG A 61 6.04 7.72 13.98
C ARG A 61 6.09 8.65 15.18
N GLU A 62 6.66 9.83 15.01
CA GLU A 62 6.67 10.88 16.05
C GLU A 62 5.23 11.23 16.45
N ILE A 63 4.37 11.47 15.48
CA ILE A 63 2.96 11.80 15.73
C ILE A 63 2.20 10.62 16.36
N ARG A 64 2.50 9.40 15.96
CA ARG A 64 1.92 8.17 16.55
C ARG A 64 2.32 7.97 18.01
N ASN A 65 3.43 8.53 18.44
CA ASN A 65 3.89 8.40 19.83
C ASN A 65 2.96 9.17 20.77
N MET A 66 2.13 8.44 21.51
CA MET A 66 1.11 9.00 22.40
C MET A 66 1.69 9.81 23.57
N GLU A 67 2.97 9.62 23.92
CA GLU A 67 3.61 10.40 24.99
C GLU A 67 4.00 11.81 24.54
N HIS A 68 4.26 11.99 23.24
CA HIS A 68 4.79 13.23 22.66
C HIS A 68 4.03 13.71 21.42
N GLY A 69 3.08 12.95 20.95
CA GLY A 69 2.31 13.25 19.76
C GLY A 69 1.01 14.02 20.05
N PRO A 70 0.38 14.59 19.03
CA PRO A 70 -0.82 15.42 19.15
C PRO A 70 -2.11 14.65 19.50
N GLY A 71 -2.04 13.34 19.75
CA GLY A 71 -3.21 12.54 20.15
C GLY A 71 -4.04 11.97 18.99
N ILE A 72 -3.51 11.98 17.77
CA ILE A 72 -4.09 11.31 16.61
C ILE A 72 -3.28 10.05 16.27
N PHE A 73 -3.95 8.90 16.09
CA PHE A 73 -3.27 7.69 15.66
C PHE A 73 -3.00 7.74 14.15
N THR A 74 -1.75 7.51 13.75
CA THR A 74 -1.32 7.56 12.37
C THR A 74 -0.82 6.20 11.88
N MET A 75 -1.18 5.83 10.65
CA MET A 75 -0.60 4.69 9.93
C MET A 75 -0.03 5.16 8.60
N ASP A 76 1.09 4.56 8.19
CA ASP A 76 1.66 4.78 6.87
C ASP A 76 1.70 3.45 6.11
N PHE A 77 0.86 3.34 5.09
CA PHE A 77 0.61 2.08 4.38
C PHE A 77 1.90 1.45 3.82
N GLN A 78 2.81 2.25 3.30
CA GLN A 78 4.05 1.75 2.70
C GLN A 78 5.24 1.76 3.66
N ASN A 79 5.32 2.75 4.56
CA ASN A 79 6.49 2.90 5.43
C ASN A 79 6.41 2.08 6.73
N ASP A 80 5.27 1.50 7.04
CA ASP A 80 5.10 0.61 8.19
C ASP A 80 5.55 -0.83 7.90
N GLY A 81 6.23 -1.08 6.79
CA GLY A 81 6.71 -2.40 6.39
C GLY A 81 7.54 -3.13 7.46
N GLU A 82 8.35 -2.41 8.25
CA GLU A 82 9.13 -3.04 9.31
C GLU A 82 8.28 -3.61 10.46
N PHE A 83 7.10 -3.02 10.74
CA PHE A 83 6.19 -3.52 11.78
C PHE A 83 5.37 -4.72 11.31
N VAL A 84 5.16 -4.84 10.01
CA VAL A 84 4.33 -5.90 9.43
C VAL A 84 5.14 -6.94 8.63
N GLY A 85 6.47 -6.80 8.61
CA GLY A 85 7.36 -7.72 7.90
C GLY A 85 7.21 -7.65 6.37
N GLY A 86 7.20 -6.44 5.82
CA GLY A 86 7.09 -6.19 4.38
C GLY A 86 5.76 -5.60 3.93
N CYS A 87 5.28 -5.97 2.75
CA CYS A 87 4.01 -5.50 2.20
C CYS A 87 2.82 -6.17 2.88
N ILE A 88 1.82 -5.40 3.31
CA ILE A 88 0.58 -5.92 3.97
C ILE A 88 -0.40 -6.59 3.02
N ALA A 89 -0.24 -6.40 1.71
CA ALA A 89 -1.16 -6.86 0.67
C ALA A 89 -1.11 -8.39 0.45
N GLY A 90 -1.81 -8.88 -0.57
CA GLY A 90 -1.85 -10.29 -0.93
C GLY A 90 -2.56 -11.16 0.11
N GLY A 91 -3.60 -10.64 0.74
CA GLY A 91 -4.39 -11.35 1.74
C GLY A 91 -3.67 -11.62 3.07
N ARG A 92 -2.57 -10.90 3.35
CA ARG A 92 -1.91 -10.93 4.66
C ARG A 92 -2.73 -10.14 5.68
N ASN A 93 -2.77 -8.83 5.54
CA ASN A 93 -3.57 -7.91 6.35
C ASN A 93 -4.53 -7.08 5.48
N TYR A 94 -4.40 -7.16 4.17
CA TYR A 94 -5.17 -6.40 3.21
C TYR A 94 -5.27 -7.16 1.88
N CYS A 95 -6.41 -7.04 1.22
CA CYS A 95 -6.65 -7.37 -0.19
C CYS A 95 -7.68 -6.40 -0.77
N HIS A 96 -7.83 -6.40 -2.08
CA HIS A 96 -8.83 -5.63 -2.80
C HIS A 96 -9.82 -6.56 -3.48
N ILE A 97 -11.08 -6.18 -3.52
CA ILE A 97 -12.13 -6.86 -4.30
C ILE A 97 -12.64 -5.85 -5.31
N ASN A 98 -12.42 -6.12 -6.59
CA ASN A 98 -12.85 -5.23 -7.66
C ASN A 98 -14.36 -5.36 -7.96
N PRO A 99 -14.95 -4.47 -8.77
CA PRO A 99 -16.39 -4.51 -9.09
C PRO A 99 -16.85 -5.79 -9.78
N LYS A 100 -15.96 -6.55 -10.45
CA LYS A 100 -16.25 -7.84 -11.04
C LYS A 100 -16.26 -8.98 -10.01
N GLY A 101 -15.74 -8.73 -8.80
CA GLY A 101 -15.63 -9.71 -7.73
C GLY A 101 -14.29 -10.43 -7.68
N ASP A 102 -13.31 -10.05 -8.51
CA ASP A 102 -11.98 -10.64 -8.46
C ASP A 102 -11.25 -10.17 -7.21
N VAL A 103 -10.57 -11.09 -6.54
CA VAL A 103 -9.86 -10.81 -5.29
C VAL A 103 -8.38 -10.59 -5.59
N GLU A 104 -7.96 -9.35 -5.57
CA GLU A 104 -6.66 -8.84 -5.98
C GLU A 104 -5.73 -8.62 -4.78
N PRO A 105 -4.40 -8.68 -4.93
CA PRO A 105 -3.47 -8.40 -3.85
C PRO A 105 -3.65 -7.03 -3.21
N CYS A 106 -3.83 -5.99 -4.02
CA CYS A 106 -4.13 -4.63 -3.59
C CYS A 106 -4.80 -3.84 -4.71
N VAL A 107 -5.30 -2.65 -4.41
CA VAL A 107 -6.00 -1.76 -5.36
C VAL A 107 -5.14 -1.35 -6.57
N PHE A 108 -3.83 -1.50 -6.50
CA PHE A 108 -2.90 -1.17 -7.59
C PHE A 108 -2.42 -2.38 -8.39
N ILE A 109 -2.73 -3.61 -7.97
CA ILE A 109 -2.25 -4.84 -8.60
C ILE A 109 -3.43 -5.61 -9.16
N HIS A 110 -3.64 -5.49 -10.46
CA HIS A 110 -4.79 -6.04 -11.19
C HIS A 110 -4.50 -7.45 -11.71
N TYR A 111 -4.27 -8.39 -10.77
CA TYR A 111 -4.12 -9.82 -11.04
C TYR A 111 -4.86 -10.63 -10.00
N SER A 112 -5.57 -11.68 -10.44
CA SER A 112 -6.27 -12.58 -9.55
C SER A 112 -6.34 -14.00 -10.09
N GLY A 113 -6.43 -14.97 -9.19
CA GLY A 113 -6.75 -16.37 -9.45
C GLY A 113 -8.06 -16.82 -8.81
N ALA A 114 -8.84 -15.87 -8.21
CA ALA A 114 -10.07 -16.21 -7.50
C ALA A 114 -11.08 -15.06 -7.53
N ASN A 115 -12.37 -15.43 -7.58
CA ASN A 115 -13.48 -14.50 -7.59
C ASN A 115 -14.44 -14.80 -6.42
N ILE A 116 -14.83 -13.75 -5.67
CA ILE A 116 -15.70 -13.86 -4.49
C ILE A 116 -17.13 -14.33 -4.82
N ARG A 117 -17.55 -14.23 -6.08
CA ARG A 117 -18.86 -14.72 -6.53
C ARG A 117 -18.88 -16.24 -6.77
N GLU A 118 -17.69 -16.84 -6.88
CA GLU A 118 -17.50 -18.27 -7.18
C GLU A 118 -16.96 -19.05 -5.98
N LYS A 119 -16.25 -18.38 -5.08
CA LYS A 119 -15.54 -18.97 -3.94
C LYS A 119 -15.82 -18.17 -2.68
N SER A 120 -15.73 -18.83 -1.52
CA SER A 120 -15.76 -18.12 -0.24
C SER A 120 -14.55 -17.20 -0.09
N LEU A 121 -14.66 -16.16 0.75
CA LEU A 121 -13.55 -15.26 1.04
C LEU A 121 -12.32 -16.03 1.53
N LEU A 122 -12.52 -17.02 2.38
CA LEU A 122 -11.41 -17.84 2.91
C LEU A 122 -10.68 -18.61 1.81
N GLU A 123 -11.39 -19.14 0.82
CA GLU A 123 -10.78 -19.79 -0.35
C GLU A 123 -10.05 -18.78 -1.23
N CYS A 124 -10.63 -17.60 -1.45
CA CYS A 124 -9.99 -16.53 -2.18
C CYS A 124 -8.69 -16.06 -1.51
N LEU A 125 -8.67 -15.97 -0.18
CA LEU A 125 -7.47 -15.61 0.59
C LEU A 125 -6.37 -16.69 0.54
N LYS A 126 -6.72 -17.90 0.12
CA LYS A 126 -5.77 -19.03 -0.07
C LYS A 126 -5.42 -19.27 -1.54
N GLN A 127 -5.77 -18.36 -2.45
CA GLN A 127 -5.43 -18.50 -3.86
C GLN A 127 -3.90 -18.57 -4.06
N PRO A 128 -3.42 -19.24 -5.12
CA PRO A 128 -1.98 -19.44 -5.34
C PRO A 128 -1.16 -18.15 -5.32
N LEU A 129 -1.65 -17.07 -5.94
CA LEU A 129 -0.97 -15.78 -5.95
C LEU A 129 -0.78 -15.22 -4.53
N PHE A 130 -1.79 -15.32 -3.65
CA PHE A 130 -1.69 -14.85 -2.27
C PHE A 130 -0.76 -15.71 -1.42
N MET A 131 -0.76 -17.01 -1.64
CA MET A 131 0.20 -17.90 -0.96
C MET A 131 1.63 -17.57 -1.39
N ALA A 132 1.89 -17.44 -2.69
CA ALA A 132 3.19 -17.05 -3.20
C ALA A 132 3.62 -15.66 -2.70
N TYR A 133 2.67 -14.73 -2.55
CA TYR A 133 2.90 -13.41 -1.98
C TYR A 133 3.39 -13.48 -0.52
N ARG A 134 2.80 -14.36 0.30
CA ARG A 134 3.20 -14.59 1.69
C ARG A 134 4.56 -15.26 1.79
N ASP A 135 4.80 -16.26 0.97
CA ASP A 135 6.01 -17.09 1.03
C ASP A 135 7.27 -16.34 0.56
N ASN A 136 7.09 -15.25 -0.20
CA ASN A 136 8.18 -14.42 -0.72
C ASN A 136 8.41 -13.12 0.07
N GLN A 137 7.76 -12.93 1.23
CA GLN A 137 8.00 -11.76 2.07
C GLN A 137 9.27 -11.92 2.93
N PRO A 138 9.98 -10.83 3.19
CA PRO A 138 9.82 -9.51 2.57
C PRO A 138 10.36 -9.48 1.14
N PHE A 139 9.75 -8.69 0.25
CA PHE A 139 10.20 -8.55 -1.14
C PHE A 139 11.52 -7.77 -1.27
N ASN A 140 11.91 -7.04 -0.23
CA ASN A 140 13.12 -6.23 -0.18
C ASN A 140 13.61 -6.14 1.27
N ASP A 141 14.92 -6.21 1.46
CA ASP A 141 15.54 -6.05 2.79
C ASP A 141 15.36 -4.62 3.33
N ASN A 142 15.26 -3.64 2.43
CA ASN A 142 14.89 -2.29 2.81
C ASN A 142 13.36 -2.18 2.98
N MET A 143 12.92 -2.15 4.24
CA MET A 143 11.51 -2.09 4.60
C MET A 143 10.80 -0.77 4.24
N LEU A 144 11.52 0.23 3.74
CA LEU A 144 10.96 1.41 3.08
C LEU A 144 10.65 1.16 1.59
N ARG A 145 10.99 -0.02 1.08
CA ARG A 145 10.73 -0.45 -0.30
C ARG A 145 9.97 -1.78 -0.36
N PRO A 146 8.84 -1.91 0.37
CA PRO A 146 8.14 -3.20 0.49
C PRO A 146 7.26 -3.52 -0.72
N CYS A 147 6.98 -2.55 -1.59
CA CYS A 147 5.99 -2.70 -2.65
C CYS A 147 6.52 -3.54 -3.82
N PRO A 148 5.87 -4.66 -4.18
CA PRO A 148 6.32 -5.45 -5.31
C PRO A 148 5.96 -4.82 -6.66
N MET A 149 4.96 -3.95 -6.72
CA MET A 149 4.60 -3.29 -7.97
C MET A 149 5.54 -2.11 -8.30
N LEU A 150 5.78 -1.23 -7.31
CA LEU A 150 6.56 -0.01 -7.55
C LEU A 150 8.07 -0.26 -7.52
N GLU A 151 8.53 -1.15 -6.65
CA GLU A 151 9.94 -1.21 -6.28
C GLU A 151 10.60 -2.57 -6.53
N ASN A 152 9.77 -3.62 -6.76
CA ASN A 152 10.24 -4.98 -7.00
C ASN A 152 9.39 -5.65 -8.11
N PRO A 153 9.19 -5.01 -9.28
CA PRO A 153 8.24 -5.47 -10.30
C PRO A 153 8.62 -6.84 -10.89
N GLU A 154 9.89 -7.19 -10.93
CA GLU A 154 10.37 -8.50 -11.39
C GLU A 154 9.88 -9.64 -10.50
N ILE A 155 9.75 -9.39 -9.20
CA ILE A 155 9.19 -10.38 -8.27
C ILE A 155 7.70 -10.56 -8.55
N LEU A 156 6.94 -9.48 -8.68
CA LEU A 156 5.51 -9.56 -8.99
C LEU A 156 5.26 -10.29 -10.31
N GLN A 157 5.99 -9.95 -11.36
CA GLN A 157 5.88 -10.61 -12.67
C GLN A 157 6.15 -12.12 -12.58
N ARG A 158 7.18 -12.51 -11.84
CA ARG A 158 7.48 -13.91 -11.58
C ARG A 158 6.33 -14.60 -10.86
N LEU A 159 5.82 -14.05 -9.76
CA LEU A 159 4.73 -14.64 -8.98
C LEU A 159 3.45 -14.79 -9.83
N VAL A 160 3.10 -13.79 -10.63
CA VAL A 160 1.96 -13.87 -11.55
C VAL A 160 2.12 -15.02 -12.54
N LYS A 161 3.30 -15.16 -13.14
CA LYS A 161 3.61 -16.22 -14.10
C LYS A 161 3.57 -17.61 -13.46
N GLU A 162 4.20 -17.77 -12.30
CA GLU A 162 4.29 -19.07 -11.59
C GLU A 162 2.94 -19.55 -11.09
N THR A 163 2.06 -18.63 -10.68
CA THR A 163 0.76 -18.97 -10.13
C THR A 163 -0.36 -19.04 -11.15
N GLY A 164 -0.10 -18.60 -12.39
CA GLY A 164 -1.11 -18.54 -13.44
C GLY A 164 -2.22 -17.53 -13.19
N ALA A 165 -1.99 -16.54 -12.32
CA ALA A 165 -2.94 -15.47 -12.07
C ALA A 165 -3.20 -14.68 -13.36
N LYS A 166 -4.46 -14.29 -13.57
CA LYS A 166 -4.90 -13.60 -14.79
C LYS A 166 -5.01 -12.09 -14.53
N SER A 167 -4.78 -11.28 -15.56
CA SER A 167 -5.10 -9.87 -15.50
C SER A 167 -6.58 -9.65 -15.28
N THR A 168 -6.89 -8.71 -14.41
CA THR A 168 -8.24 -8.27 -14.06
C THR A 168 -8.53 -6.86 -14.56
N ASP A 169 -7.59 -6.27 -15.29
CA ASP A 169 -7.76 -4.97 -15.92
C ASP A 169 -9.01 -4.93 -16.80
N LEU A 170 -9.66 -3.76 -16.86
CA LEU A 170 -10.82 -3.53 -17.71
C LEU A 170 -10.44 -3.50 -19.20
N GLN A 171 -9.21 -3.12 -19.47
CA GLN A 171 -8.60 -3.12 -20.80
C GLN A 171 -7.30 -3.92 -20.69
N SER A 172 -7.37 -5.23 -20.93
CA SER A 172 -6.15 -6.01 -21.12
C SER A 172 -5.44 -5.45 -22.34
N PRO A 173 -4.15 -5.08 -22.26
CA PRO A 173 -3.37 -4.88 -23.48
C PRO A 173 -3.40 -6.19 -24.26
N GLU A 174 -3.74 -6.10 -25.54
CA GLU A 174 -3.66 -7.21 -26.50
C GLU A 174 -2.21 -7.66 -26.69
#